data_600f41594d671882c9f7f4d2c62fd84f
#
_entry.id   600f41594d671882c9f7f4d2c62fd84f
#
_cell.length_a   1.000
_cell.length_b   1.000
_cell.length_c   1.000
_cell.angle_alpha   90.00
_cell.angle_beta   90.00
_cell.angle_gamma   90.00
#
_symmetry.space_group_name_H-M   'P 1'
#
loop_
_entity.id
_entity.type
_entity.pdbx_description
1 polymer ?
#
loop_
_entity_poly.entity_id
_entity_poly.type
_entity_poly.pdbx_seq_one_letter_code
_entity_poly.pdbx_strand_id
1 'polypeptide(L)'
;VSGMSRIKEFNLPDLGEGLTEGEILAWLVKVGDVIELNQPIVEVETAKAAVEIPAKWAGQVQAIFHPEGSTVEVGTPIIAIDTDPGAGPIEESTTGAPASALPTPSAASLAAVEVAPAEGAVEPGLIGGPAPGGRTAVLVGYGPRTAAAKRRPRRGDTPVPAQAATPVAPTQPAPVVAAPSNGHGPAGGPVLAKPPVRKLAKDLGVDLSTLTGSGPLGSITREDVQRAASGATAVAEPLAVSAPATAAASFGADREQRIPVKGVRKLTAENMSRSAFTAPHVTEFLTVDVTRAMKALDRLRGRREWRDVRVSPLLLVAKAVLLAVKRHPMVNSTWAGDEIVVKDYVNLGIAAATERGLIVPNIKDAGRLSLRELADAMTDLVQTAKTGKTSPADMSGGTLTITNVGVFGVDTGTPILPPGESAILAFGAVREMPWVHKGKVKPRQVTTLGLSFDHRIIDGELGSKFLRDIGEFLADPEAALLAWT
;
A
#
# COMPACT_ATOMS: atom_id res chain seq x y z
N VAL A 1 51.41 18.47 27.60
CA VAL A 1 50.25 18.24 28.49
C VAL A 1 49.10 18.84 27.77
N SER A 2 48.27 18.01 27.09
CA SER A 2 47.06 18.39 26.35
C SER A 2 46.06 18.96 27.35
N GLY A 3 45.66 20.25 27.16
CA GLY A 3 44.59 20.89 27.91
C GLY A 3 43.26 20.16 27.61
N MET A 4 42.73 19.40 28.59
CA MET A 4 41.41 18.86 28.53
C MET A 4 40.41 20.04 28.53
N SER A 5 39.60 20.16 27.49
CA SER A 5 38.50 21.13 27.44
C SER A 5 37.58 20.93 28.67
N ARG A 6 37.35 21.99 29.47
CA ARG A 6 36.46 22.02 30.62
C ARG A 6 35.00 21.69 30.23
N ILE A 7 34.60 22.19 29.05
CA ILE A 7 33.31 21.90 28.47
C ILE A 7 33.44 20.61 27.66
N LYS A 8 32.60 19.64 27.95
CA LYS A 8 32.52 18.36 27.20
C LYS A 8 31.17 18.26 26.53
N GLU A 9 31.23 18.02 25.22
CA GLU A 9 30.04 17.72 24.44
C GLU A 9 29.71 16.22 24.59
N PHE A 10 28.47 15.93 24.94
CA PHE A 10 27.97 14.58 25.03
C PHE A 10 27.16 14.27 23.76
N ASN A 11 27.64 13.30 23.01
CA ASN A 11 27.00 12.86 21.78
C ASN A 11 25.98 11.78 22.06
N LEU A 12 24.93 11.71 21.23
CA LEU A 12 23.94 10.65 21.27
C LEU A 12 24.66 9.30 21.10
N PRO A 13 24.65 8.42 22.12
CA PRO A 13 25.35 7.13 22.04
C PRO A 13 24.65 6.19 21.04
N ASP A 14 25.36 5.15 20.63
CA ASP A 14 24.74 4.05 19.89
C ASP A 14 23.70 3.36 20.78
N LEU A 15 22.45 3.40 20.34
CA LEU A 15 21.28 2.86 21.05
C LEU A 15 21.10 1.36 20.79
N GLY A 16 22.06 0.72 20.11
CA GLY A 16 22.10 -0.70 19.79
C GLY A 16 21.36 -1.06 18.50
N GLU A 17 21.61 -2.29 18.01
CA GLU A 17 20.93 -2.89 16.86
C GLU A 17 21.00 -2.09 15.53
N GLY A 18 22.05 -1.27 15.32
CA GLY A 18 22.25 -0.54 14.07
C GLY A 18 21.29 0.63 13.86
N LEU A 19 20.78 1.21 14.94
CA LEU A 19 19.97 2.43 14.87
C LEU A 19 20.88 3.62 14.54
N THR A 20 20.53 4.38 13.51
CA THR A 20 21.30 5.54 13.05
C THR A 20 20.79 6.87 13.59
N GLU A 21 19.58 6.90 14.16
CA GLU A 21 18.94 8.11 14.68
C GLU A 21 17.99 7.79 15.85
N GLY A 22 17.70 8.80 16.72
CA GLY A 22 16.70 8.76 17.77
C GLY A 22 15.93 10.08 17.86
N GLU A 23 14.65 10.06 18.27
CA GLU A 23 13.85 11.27 18.50
C GLU A 23 13.90 11.63 20.00
N ILE A 24 14.26 12.86 20.34
CA ILE A 24 14.24 13.35 21.72
C ILE A 24 12.79 13.53 22.17
N LEU A 25 12.33 12.71 23.11
CA LEU A 25 10.97 12.81 23.67
C LEU A 25 10.88 13.94 24.72
N ALA A 26 11.77 13.90 25.70
CA ALA A 26 11.78 14.86 26.78
C ALA A 26 13.20 15.05 27.34
N TRP A 27 13.50 16.28 27.74
CA TRP A 27 14.70 16.58 28.52
C TRP A 27 14.38 16.49 30.01
N LEU A 28 15.12 15.65 30.73
CA LEU A 28 14.99 15.47 32.18
C LEU A 28 15.79 16.51 32.96
N VAL A 29 16.58 17.33 32.25
CA VAL A 29 17.44 18.39 32.81
C VAL A 29 17.30 19.69 32.02
N LYS A 30 17.64 20.83 32.63
CA LYS A 30 17.62 22.16 32.02
C LYS A 30 19.00 22.78 31.98
N VAL A 31 19.21 23.77 31.14
CA VAL A 31 20.43 24.58 31.11
C VAL A 31 20.59 25.25 32.46
N GLY A 32 21.74 25.07 33.07
CA GLY A 32 22.08 25.55 34.41
C GLY A 32 21.96 24.49 35.54
N ASP A 33 21.32 23.36 35.29
CA ASP A 33 21.18 22.29 36.29
C ASP A 33 22.52 21.61 36.54
N VAL A 34 22.76 21.19 37.79
CA VAL A 34 23.90 20.37 38.20
C VAL A 34 23.47 18.91 38.11
N ILE A 35 24.21 18.11 37.37
CA ILE A 35 23.94 16.69 37.10
C ILE A 35 25.04 15.79 37.69
N GLU A 36 24.62 14.61 38.15
CA GLU A 36 25.53 13.59 38.66
C GLU A 36 25.91 12.57 37.57
N LEU A 37 26.98 11.83 37.79
CA LEU A 37 27.40 10.71 36.92
C LEU A 37 26.28 9.63 36.87
N ASN A 38 25.91 9.19 35.72
CA ASN A 38 24.86 8.21 35.44
C ASN A 38 23.42 8.71 35.78
N GLN A 39 23.22 9.99 36.01
CA GLN A 39 21.87 10.56 36.14
C GLN A 39 21.20 10.55 34.75
N PRO A 40 19.93 10.11 34.61
CA PRO A 40 19.16 10.26 33.38
C PRO A 40 19.02 11.73 32.98
N ILE A 41 19.39 12.08 31.75
CA ILE A 41 19.38 13.46 31.25
C ILE A 41 18.38 13.69 30.12
N VAL A 42 18.08 12.66 29.32
CA VAL A 42 17.18 12.75 28.17
C VAL A 42 16.49 11.41 27.93
N GLU A 43 15.24 11.47 27.57
CA GLU A 43 14.46 10.33 27.08
C GLU A 43 14.41 10.38 25.54
N VAL A 44 14.86 9.31 24.89
CA VAL A 44 14.94 9.22 23.42
C VAL A 44 14.08 8.06 22.94
N GLU A 45 13.18 8.36 22.02
CA GLU A 45 12.40 7.32 21.32
C GLU A 45 13.22 6.75 20.19
N THR A 46 13.33 5.43 20.22
CA THR A 46 13.86 4.65 19.11
C THR A 46 12.73 4.00 18.33
N ALA A 47 13.02 3.39 17.20
CA ALA A 47 12.02 2.63 16.44
C ALA A 47 11.33 1.51 17.26
N LYS A 48 11.81 1.18 18.46
CA LYS A 48 11.35 0.05 19.28
C LYS A 48 10.84 0.43 20.65
N ALA A 49 11.46 1.39 21.32
CA ALA A 49 11.10 1.80 22.70
C ALA A 49 11.68 3.17 23.02
N ALA A 50 11.09 3.83 24.03
CA ALA A 50 11.70 4.98 24.70
C ALA A 50 12.81 4.49 25.64
N VAL A 51 13.98 5.12 25.57
CA VAL A 51 15.16 4.79 26.36
C VAL A 51 15.69 6.04 27.06
N GLU A 52 15.90 5.97 28.36
CA GLU A 52 16.56 7.01 29.10
C GLU A 52 18.08 6.93 28.94
N ILE A 53 18.72 8.06 28.59
CA ILE A 53 20.16 8.14 28.40
C ILE A 53 20.80 8.80 29.64
N PRO A 54 21.74 8.11 30.31
CA PRO A 54 22.41 8.65 31.48
C PRO A 54 23.59 9.55 31.13
N ALA A 55 23.87 10.53 31.96
CA ALA A 55 25.03 11.44 31.89
C ALA A 55 26.36 10.65 32.03
N LYS A 56 27.29 10.89 31.11
CA LYS A 56 28.65 10.28 31.14
C LYS A 56 29.60 11.00 32.11
N TRP A 57 29.29 12.23 32.50
CA TRP A 57 30.07 13.05 33.41
C TRP A 57 29.15 13.80 34.38
N ALA A 58 29.64 14.05 35.60
CA ALA A 58 29.04 14.99 36.49
C ALA A 58 29.46 16.42 36.15
N GLY A 59 28.61 17.40 36.35
CA GLY A 59 28.90 18.80 36.05
C GLY A 59 27.65 19.66 35.91
N GLN A 60 27.78 20.85 35.36
CA GLN A 60 26.67 21.76 35.09
C GLN A 60 26.32 21.78 33.62
N VAL A 61 25.03 21.71 33.29
CA VAL A 61 24.53 21.80 31.90
C VAL A 61 24.74 23.20 31.38
N GLN A 62 25.55 23.36 30.33
CA GLN A 62 25.84 24.64 29.68
C GLN A 62 24.91 24.93 28.53
N ALA A 63 24.65 23.94 27.69
CA ALA A 63 23.79 24.12 26.54
C ALA A 63 23.11 22.80 26.15
N ILE A 64 21.91 22.90 25.64
CA ILE A 64 21.14 21.83 24.98
C ILE A 64 21.04 22.19 23.50
N PHE A 65 21.50 21.34 22.60
CA PHE A 65 21.62 21.65 21.17
C PHE A 65 20.36 21.36 20.38
N HIS A 66 19.50 20.47 20.87
CA HIS A 66 18.31 20.03 20.14
C HIS A 66 17.06 20.13 21.02
N PRO A 67 15.95 20.70 20.52
CA PRO A 67 14.69 20.79 21.26
C PRO A 67 13.98 19.43 21.32
N GLU A 68 13.02 19.31 22.25
CA GLU A 68 12.12 18.16 22.32
C GLU A 68 11.35 17.96 21.01
N GLY A 69 11.15 16.70 20.60
CA GLY A 69 10.52 16.32 19.34
C GLY A 69 11.45 16.39 18.11
N SER A 70 12.75 16.65 18.29
CA SER A 70 13.73 16.62 17.20
C SER A 70 14.36 15.25 17.04
N THR A 71 14.56 14.83 15.77
CA THR A 71 15.31 13.61 15.43
C THR A 71 16.79 13.94 15.30
N VAL A 72 17.65 13.20 15.99
CA VAL A 72 19.10 13.41 16.06
C VAL A 72 19.83 12.14 15.64
N GLU A 73 20.87 12.26 14.81
CA GLU A 73 21.70 11.14 14.38
C GLU A 73 22.63 10.68 15.51
N VAL A 74 22.89 9.38 15.62
CA VAL A 74 23.87 8.78 16.52
C VAL A 74 25.25 9.40 16.28
N GLY A 75 25.92 9.82 17.37
CA GLY A 75 27.22 10.49 17.30
C GLY A 75 27.14 12.02 17.21
N THR A 76 25.95 12.61 17.06
CA THR A 76 25.76 14.07 17.05
C THR A 76 25.74 14.60 18.50
N PRO A 77 26.39 15.75 18.80
CA PRO A 77 26.37 16.35 20.14
C PRO A 77 24.96 16.80 20.48
N ILE A 78 24.46 16.37 21.66
CA ILE A 78 23.11 16.70 22.15
C ILE A 78 23.09 17.68 23.32
N ILE A 79 24.14 17.66 24.16
CA ILE A 79 24.25 18.50 25.37
C ILE A 79 25.71 18.83 25.63
N ALA A 80 26.00 20.03 26.13
CA ALA A 80 27.30 20.45 26.63
C ALA A 80 27.30 20.54 28.16
N ILE A 81 28.29 19.91 28.79
CA ILE A 81 28.42 19.82 30.24
C ILE A 81 29.76 20.44 30.66
N ASP A 82 29.71 21.39 31.60
CA ASP A 82 30.89 21.92 32.30
C ASP A 82 31.23 21.02 33.45
N THR A 83 32.38 20.35 33.40
CA THR A 83 32.83 19.40 34.40
C THR A 83 33.55 20.04 35.58
N ASP A 84 33.79 21.39 35.57
CA ASP A 84 34.36 22.16 36.67
C ASP A 84 33.70 23.53 36.82
N PRO A 85 32.45 23.60 37.28
CA PRO A 85 31.69 24.84 37.38
C PRO A 85 32.26 25.86 38.43
N GLY A 86 33.20 25.43 39.27
CA GLY A 86 33.85 26.31 40.27
C GLY A 86 35.06 27.11 39.74
N ALA A 87 35.53 26.91 38.54
CA ALA A 87 36.77 27.52 38.01
C ALA A 87 36.60 28.93 37.38
N GLY A 88 35.50 29.64 37.67
CA GLY A 88 35.25 31.04 37.24
C GLY A 88 34.59 31.18 35.87
N PRO A 89 34.31 32.43 35.38
CA PRO A 89 33.63 32.66 34.11
C PRO A 89 34.42 32.11 32.94
N ILE A 90 33.71 31.49 31.99
CA ILE A 90 34.30 30.99 30.75
C ILE A 90 34.44 32.20 29.83
N GLU A 91 35.69 32.53 29.37
CA GLU A 91 35.86 33.44 28.26
C GLU A 91 35.30 32.81 27.01
N GLU A 92 34.25 33.40 26.46
CA GLU A 92 33.65 33.00 25.19
C GLU A 92 34.69 33.15 24.08
N SER A 93 35.36 32.06 23.73
CA SER A 93 36.04 31.98 22.44
C SER A 93 34.98 31.92 21.35
N THR A 94 34.59 33.07 20.84
CA THR A 94 33.79 33.23 19.63
C THR A 94 34.54 32.65 18.45
N THR A 95 34.39 31.40 18.19
CA THR A 95 34.63 30.76 16.90
C THR A 95 33.31 30.19 16.38
N GLY A 96 32.36 31.10 16.20
CA GLY A 96 31.23 30.89 15.32
C GLY A 96 31.69 31.10 13.87
N ALA A 97 32.10 30.06 13.21
CA ALA A 97 32.14 30.05 11.77
C ALA A 97 30.70 29.87 11.28
N PRO A 98 30.14 30.79 10.48
CA PRO A 98 28.84 30.55 9.87
C PRO A 98 28.95 29.36 8.93
N ALA A 99 27.92 28.54 8.94
CA ALA A 99 27.73 27.45 7.99
C ALA A 99 28.09 27.93 6.58
N SER A 100 29.14 27.34 6.01
CA SER A 100 29.57 27.58 4.64
C SER A 100 28.42 27.20 3.72
N ALA A 101 27.77 28.21 3.20
CA ALA A 101 26.97 28.05 1.98
C ALA A 101 27.88 27.40 0.93
N LEU A 102 27.42 26.36 0.31
CA LEU A 102 28.08 25.75 -0.85
C LEU A 102 28.43 26.84 -1.86
N PRO A 103 29.68 26.90 -2.37
CA PRO A 103 30.07 27.93 -3.31
C PRO A 103 29.27 27.75 -4.60
N THR A 104 28.51 28.76 -4.93
CA THR A 104 27.88 28.90 -6.26
C THR A 104 29.01 29.02 -7.29
N PRO A 105 29.04 28.16 -8.32
CA PRO A 105 30.09 28.27 -9.34
C PRO A 105 30.03 29.63 -10.04
N SER A 106 31.17 30.31 -10.18
CA SER A 106 31.28 31.58 -10.85
C SER A 106 31.01 31.41 -12.35
N ALA A 107 30.51 32.47 -12.99
CA ALA A 107 30.27 32.52 -14.44
C ALA A 107 31.50 32.12 -15.28
N ALA A 108 32.71 32.29 -14.73
CA ALA A 108 33.96 31.87 -15.37
C ALA A 108 34.19 30.36 -15.33
N SER A 109 33.63 29.64 -14.32
CA SER A 109 33.73 28.17 -14.22
C SER A 109 32.73 27.48 -15.18
N LEU A 110 31.66 28.14 -15.58
CA LEU A 110 30.68 27.62 -16.55
C LEU A 110 31.17 27.74 -18.00
N ALA A 111 32.10 28.67 -18.28
CA ALA A 111 32.67 28.86 -19.62
C ALA A 111 33.80 27.87 -19.97
N ALA A 112 34.31 27.09 -19.01
CA ALA A 112 35.42 26.17 -19.21
C ALA A 112 35.02 24.72 -19.56
N VAL A 113 33.73 24.44 -19.71
CA VAL A 113 33.22 23.13 -20.15
C VAL A 113 32.56 23.25 -21.52
N GLU A 114 33.34 23.71 -22.50
CA GLU A 114 32.98 23.56 -23.90
C GLU A 114 33.53 22.17 -24.34
N VAL A 115 32.70 21.16 -24.20
CA VAL A 115 32.99 19.83 -24.77
C VAL A 115 32.69 19.94 -26.27
N ALA A 116 33.71 19.86 -27.10
CA ALA A 116 33.56 19.75 -28.53
C ALA A 116 32.60 18.58 -28.87
N PRO A 117 31.59 18.78 -29.76
CA PRO A 117 30.66 17.72 -30.13
C PRO A 117 31.43 16.57 -30.78
N ALA A 118 31.27 15.33 -30.29
CA ALA A 118 31.76 14.16 -30.95
C ALA A 118 31.09 14.05 -32.34
N GLU A 119 31.88 13.81 -33.38
CA GLU A 119 31.36 13.54 -34.72
C GLU A 119 30.33 12.40 -34.67
N GLY A 120 29.06 12.72 -34.97
CA GLY A 120 27.94 11.78 -34.93
C GLY A 120 26.83 12.09 -33.91
N ALA A 121 26.93 13.18 -33.14
CA ALA A 121 25.86 13.61 -32.23
C ALA A 121 24.66 14.13 -33.02
N VAL A 122 23.53 13.50 -32.90
CA VAL A 122 22.24 13.90 -33.47
C VAL A 122 21.73 15.13 -32.72
N GLU A 123 21.44 16.24 -33.43
CA GLU A 123 20.87 17.43 -32.81
C GLU A 123 19.57 17.13 -32.02
N PRO A 124 19.37 17.76 -30.84
CA PRO A 124 18.14 17.59 -30.07
C PRO A 124 16.93 18.11 -30.85
N GLY A 125 16.00 17.24 -31.21
CA GLY A 125 14.77 17.61 -31.91
C GLY A 125 14.46 16.81 -33.18
N LEU A 126 15.34 15.94 -33.65
CA LEU A 126 15.21 15.17 -34.90
C LEU A 126 14.56 13.79 -34.75
N ILE A 127 13.77 13.54 -33.71
CA ILE A 127 12.90 12.37 -33.63
C ILE A 127 11.68 12.64 -34.51
N GLY A 128 11.56 11.91 -35.64
CA GLY A 128 10.45 12.08 -36.60
C GLY A 128 10.83 12.82 -37.89
N GLY A 129 12.09 13.24 -38.08
CA GLY A 129 12.57 13.86 -39.30
C GLY A 129 12.76 12.90 -40.49
N PRO A 130 12.83 13.41 -41.74
CA PRO A 130 13.03 12.59 -42.92
C PRO A 130 14.43 11.97 -42.96
N ALA A 131 14.51 10.65 -43.01
CA ALA A 131 15.75 9.90 -43.20
C ALA A 131 16.04 9.59 -44.66
N PRO A 132 17.28 9.28 -45.10
CA PRO A 132 17.61 8.88 -46.46
C PRO A 132 16.73 7.72 -46.96
N GLY A 133 16.14 7.87 -48.14
CA GLY A 133 15.26 6.88 -48.76
C GLY A 133 13.78 7.03 -48.42
N GLY A 134 13.31 8.19 -47.94
CA GLY A 134 11.88 8.52 -47.73
C GLY A 134 11.22 7.75 -46.58
N ARG A 135 11.95 7.49 -45.53
CA ARG A 135 11.46 6.87 -44.27
C ARG A 135 11.52 7.88 -43.14
N THR A 136 10.66 7.71 -42.16
CA THR A 136 10.69 8.51 -40.94
C THR A 136 11.58 7.84 -39.92
N ALA A 137 12.54 8.59 -39.32
CA ALA A 137 13.41 8.10 -38.24
C ALA A 137 12.57 7.88 -36.98
N VAL A 138 12.70 6.70 -36.37
CA VAL A 138 12.09 6.31 -35.08
C VAL A 138 13.19 5.85 -34.13
N LEU A 139 12.90 5.84 -32.84
CA LEU A 139 13.88 5.58 -31.77
C LEU A 139 14.61 4.23 -31.94
N VAL A 140 13.97 3.25 -32.58
CA VAL A 140 14.56 1.95 -32.89
C VAL A 140 14.21 1.58 -34.34
N GLY A 141 15.17 1.70 -35.24
CA GLY A 141 15.01 1.37 -36.65
C GLY A 141 14.36 2.47 -37.50
N TYR A 142 13.88 2.11 -38.71
CA TYR A 142 13.24 3.03 -39.63
C TYR A 142 11.75 2.70 -39.79
N GLY A 143 10.89 3.70 -39.66
CA GLY A 143 9.46 3.61 -39.87
C GLY A 143 9.04 3.25 -41.32
N PRO A 144 7.75 3.07 -41.61
CA PRO A 144 7.25 2.75 -42.93
C PRO A 144 7.56 3.86 -43.96
N ARG A 145 7.73 3.53 -45.20
CA ARG A 145 7.92 4.50 -46.30
C ARG A 145 6.68 5.37 -46.44
N THR A 146 6.83 6.68 -46.44
CA THR A 146 5.79 7.64 -46.83
C THR A 146 5.54 7.54 -48.34
N ALA A 147 4.78 6.54 -48.76
CA ALA A 147 4.24 6.50 -50.11
C ALA A 147 2.86 7.18 -50.09
N ALA A 148 2.67 8.20 -50.92
CA ALA A 148 1.36 8.79 -51.14
C ALA A 148 0.38 7.68 -51.58
N ALA A 149 -0.63 7.41 -50.75
CA ALA A 149 -1.64 6.39 -51.03
C ALA A 149 -2.49 6.83 -52.24
N LYS A 150 -2.17 6.34 -53.44
CA LYS A 150 -3.00 6.50 -54.61
C LYS A 150 -4.19 5.53 -54.47
N ARG A 151 -5.33 6.08 -54.05
CA ARG A 151 -6.59 5.32 -53.91
C ARG A 151 -7.05 4.87 -55.29
N ARG A 152 -7.14 3.57 -55.53
CA ARG A 152 -7.67 2.96 -56.73
C ARG A 152 -9.16 3.32 -56.85
N PRO A 153 -9.67 3.88 -58.02
CA PRO A 153 -11.09 4.21 -58.14
C PRO A 153 -11.94 2.92 -58.16
N ARG A 154 -12.95 2.86 -57.31
CA ARG A 154 -14.01 1.86 -57.35
C ARG A 154 -14.88 2.14 -58.57
N ARG A 155 -15.08 1.16 -59.42
CA ARG A 155 -15.93 1.19 -60.59
C ARG A 155 -17.40 1.04 -60.14
N GLY A 156 -18.22 2.03 -60.44
CA GLY A 156 -19.67 1.95 -60.62
C GLY A 156 -20.51 1.99 -59.35
N ASP A 157 -21.10 3.15 -59.09
CA ASP A 157 -22.53 3.23 -58.83
C ASP A 157 -23.00 4.69 -59.05
N THR A 158 -24.15 4.82 -59.68
CA THR A 158 -24.80 6.03 -60.13
C THR A 158 -25.21 6.96 -58.99
N PRO A 159 -25.13 8.30 -59.11
CA PRO A 159 -25.48 9.23 -58.03
C PRO A 159 -27.01 9.38 -57.92
N VAL A 160 -27.52 9.14 -56.72
CA VAL A 160 -28.85 9.57 -56.29
C VAL A 160 -28.70 10.94 -55.61
N PRO A 161 -29.49 11.96 -55.89
CA PRO A 161 -29.32 13.28 -55.32
C PRO A 161 -29.66 13.30 -53.83
N ALA A 162 -28.72 13.79 -53.05
CA ALA A 162 -28.84 13.99 -51.62
C ALA A 162 -29.76 15.18 -51.34
N GLN A 163 -30.87 14.94 -50.68
CA GLN A 163 -31.62 15.97 -49.98
C GLN A 163 -30.86 16.40 -48.73
N ALA A 164 -30.69 17.70 -48.58
CA ALA A 164 -30.05 18.33 -47.47
C ALA A 164 -30.88 18.09 -46.17
N ALA A 165 -30.29 17.39 -45.23
CA ALA A 165 -30.79 17.27 -43.88
C ALA A 165 -30.24 18.45 -43.04
N THR A 166 -31.11 19.27 -42.53
CA THR A 166 -30.86 20.33 -41.57
C THR A 166 -30.34 19.74 -40.25
N PRO A 167 -29.37 20.37 -39.59
CA PRO A 167 -28.88 19.88 -38.30
C PRO A 167 -29.89 20.08 -37.20
N VAL A 168 -30.33 19.00 -36.57
CA VAL A 168 -31.14 19.03 -35.36
C VAL A 168 -30.18 19.31 -34.18
N ALA A 169 -30.43 20.42 -33.49
CA ALA A 169 -29.75 20.77 -32.25
C ALA A 169 -30.06 19.76 -31.14
N PRO A 170 -29.13 19.45 -30.23
CA PRO A 170 -29.38 18.56 -29.10
C PRO A 170 -30.35 19.22 -28.14
N THR A 171 -31.49 18.59 -27.94
CA THR A 171 -32.52 18.96 -26.94
C THR A 171 -31.96 18.66 -25.55
N GLN A 172 -31.76 19.69 -24.73
CA GLN A 172 -31.52 19.54 -23.29
C GLN A 172 -32.74 18.93 -22.63
N PRO A 173 -32.57 17.99 -21.67
CA PRO A 173 -33.72 17.56 -20.86
C PRO A 173 -34.13 18.69 -19.93
N ALA A 174 -35.45 18.99 -19.95
CA ALA A 174 -36.07 19.96 -19.07
C ALA A 174 -35.91 19.57 -17.58
N PRO A 175 -35.78 20.53 -16.67
CA PRO A 175 -35.71 20.27 -15.24
C PRO A 175 -37.04 19.70 -14.73
N VAL A 176 -36.94 18.57 -14.06
CA VAL A 176 -38.06 17.98 -13.33
C VAL A 176 -38.39 18.90 -12.15
N VAL A 177 -39.50 19.55 -12.20
CA VAL A 177 -40.05 20.35 -11.11
C VAL A 177 -40.39 19.38 -9.98
N ALA A 178 -39.73 19.53 -8.84
CA ALA A 178 -40.10 18.83 -7.61
C ALA A 178 -41.49 19.31 -7.15
N ALA A 179 -42.41 18.38 -7.06
CA ALA A 179 -43.70 18.62 -6.44
C ALA A 179 -43.53 18.88 -4.93
N PRO A 180 -44.27 19.81 -4.34
CA PRO A 180 -44.14 20.12 -2.92
C PRO A 180 -44.61 18.95 -2.07
N SER A 181 -43.77 18.54 -1.10
CA SER A 181 -44.17 17.60 -0.06
C SER A 181 -45.17 18.27 0.88
N ASN A 182 -46.42 17.95 0.74
CA ASN A 182 -47.44 18.32 1.72
C ASN A 182 -47.19 17.52 3.01
N GLY A 183 -46.79 18.21 4.06
CA GLY A 183 -46.91 17.74 5.43
C GLY A 183 -48.35 17.45 5.78
N HIS A 184 -48.63 16.21 6.15
CA HIS A 184 -49.87 15.85 6.81
C HIS A 184 -49.56 15.49 8.26
N GLY A 185 -50.10 16.33 9.15
CA GLY A 185 -50.23 16.03 10.56
C GLY A 185 -51.22 14.87 10.80
N PRO A 186 -51.39 14.39 12.02
CA PRO A 186 -52.06 13.13 12.34
C PRO A 186 -53.57 13.26 12.18
N ALA A 187 -54.14 12.66 11.14
CA ALA A 187 -55.57 12.41 11.04
C ALA A 187 -55.85 11.17 10.22
N GLY A 188 -56.26 10.07 10.87
CA GLY A 188 -57.28 9.12 10.41
C GLY A 188 -57.08 8.42 9.07
N GLY A 189 -55.90 7.83 8.79
CA GLY A 189 -55.74 6.90 7.67
C GLY A 189 -55.93 5.43 8.12
N PRO A 190 -56.30 4.49 7.23
CA PRO A 190 -56.46 3.08 7.61
C PRO A 190 -55.11 2.52 8.12
N VAL A 191 -55.17 2.04 9.37
CA VAL A 191 -54.01 1.46 10.05
C VAL A 191 -53.52 0.23 9.27
N LEU A 192 -52.30 0.32 8.73
CA LEU A 192 -51.64 -0.77 7.97
C LEU A 192 -51.06 -1.81 8.94
N ALA A 193 -51.83 -2.84 9.26
CA ALA A 193 -51.38 -3.96 10.08
C ALA A 193 -51.88 -5.30 9.53
N LYS A 194 -51.03 -6.31 9.49
CA LYS A 194 -51.43 -7.68 9.05
C LYS A 194 -52.39 -8.33 10.03
N PRO A 195 -53.29 -9.23 9.57
CA PRO A 195 -54.33 -9.85 10.43
C PRO A 195 -53.80 -10.46 11.74
N PRO A 196 -52.63 -11.16 11.79
CA PRO A 196 -52.10 -11.68 13.05
C PRO A 196 -51.69 -10.59 14.04
N VAL A 197 -51.23 -9.41 13.54
CA VAL A 197 -50.82 -8.26 14.37
C VAL A 197 -52.02 -7.56 14.97
N ARG A 198 -53.13 -7.45 14.23
CA ARG A 198 -54.40 -6.92 14.72
C ARG A 198 -55.00 -7.78 15.82
N LYS A 199 -54.88 -9.13 15.67
CA LYS A 199 -55.34 -10.07 16.70
C LYS A 199 -54.49 -9.91 17.98
N LEU A 200 -53.16 -9.86 17.85
CA LEU A 200 -52.26 -9.66 18.98
C LEU A 200 -52.52 -8.34 19.72
N ALA A 201 -52.75 -7.26 18.99
CA ALA A 201 -53.07 -5.97 19.59
C ALA A 201 -54.40 -6.00 20.37
N LYS A 202 -55.41 -6.70 19.83
CA LYS A 202 -56.68 -6.92 20.52
C LYS A 202 -56.50 -7.78 21.78
N ASP A 203 -55.73 -8.84 21.70
CA ASP A 203 -55.46 -9.75 22.82
C ASP A 203 -54.66 -9.06 23.96
N LEU A 204 -53.84 -8.06 23.62
CA LEU A 204 -53.02 -7.29 24.56
C LEU A 204 -53.63 -5.93 24.96
N GLY A 205 -54.83 -5.57 24.43
CA GLY A 205 -55.51 -4.33 24.75
C GLY A 205 -54.82 -3.05 24.20
N VAL A 206 -54.05 -3.17 23.13
CA VAL A 206 -53.27 -2.06 22.54
C VAL A 206 -54.02 -1.48 21.37
N ASP A 207 -54.22 -0.15 21.36
CA ASP A 207 -54.87 0.57 20.27
C ASP A 207 -53.82 0.83 19.13
N LEU A 208 -54.06 0.22 17.98
CA LEU A 208 -53.21 0.34 16.79
C LEU A 208 -53.23 1.75 16.19
N SER A 209 -54.21 2.58 16.47
CA SER A 209 -54.28 3.95 15.95
C SER A 209 -53.27 4.89 16.61
N THR A 210 -52.79 4.53 17.80
CA THR A 210 -51.84 5.32 18.58
C THR A 210 -50.38 4.90 18.32
N LEU A 211 -50.14 3.85 17.51
CA LEU A 211 -48.82 3.30 17.25
C LEU A 211 -48.26 3.76 15.92
N THR A 212 -47.00 4.15 15.94
CA THR A 212 -46.22 4.38 14.72
C THR A 212 -45.60 3.04 14.27
N GLY A 213 -45.99 2.56 13.06
CA GLY A 213 -45.47 1.29 12.54
C GLY A 213 -44.02 1.39 12.09
N SER A 214 -43.18 0.43 12.54
CA SER A 214 -41.76 0.31 12.15
C SER A 214 -41.54 -0.54 10.89
N GLY A 215 -42.59 -1.15 10.32
CA GLY A 215 -42.48 -2.01 9.14
C GLY A 215 -42.51 -1.25 7.80
N PRO A 216 -42.29 -1.96 6.69
CA PRO A 216 -42.34 -1.38 5.34
C PRO A 216 -43.63 -0.61 5.07
N LEU A 217 -43.53 0.57 4.45
CA LEU A 217 -44.65 1.49 4.18
C LEU A 217 -45.36 1.97 5.44
N GLY A 218 -44.70 2.00 6.61
CA GLY A 218 -45.34 2.43 7.86
C GLY A 218 -46.29 1.38 8.47
N SER A 219 -46.20 0.12 8.10
CA SER A 219 -47.02 -0.96 8.65
C SER A 219 -46.62 -1.31 10.07
N ILE A 220 -47.62 -1.54 10.94
CA ILE A 220 -47.39 -1.94 12.34
C ILE A 220 -46.99 -3.41 12.39
N THR A 221 -45.87 -3.69 13.06
CA THR A 221 -45.29 -5.03 13.25
C THR A 221 -45.74 -5.65 14.58
N ARG A 222 -45.46 -6.96 14.75
CA ARG A 222 -45.73 -7.67 15.99
C ARG A 222 -44.93 -7.09 17.17
N GLU A 223 -43.71 -6.64 16.89
CA GLU A 223 -42.79 -6.07 17.88
C GLU A 223 -43.24 -4.69 18.37
N ASP A 224 -43.87 -3.89 17.51
CA ASP A 224 -44.44 -2.58 17.90
C ASP A 224 -45.58 -2.73 18.90
N VAL A 225 -46.44 -3.74 18.68
CA VAL A 225 -47.55 -4.04 19.58
C VAL A 225 -47.06 -4.57 20.92
N GLN A 226 -46.04 -5.46 20.92
CA GLN A 226 -45.45 -6.00 22.14
C GLN A 226 -44.73 -4.90 22.96
N ARG A 227 -44.05 -3.98 22.30
CA ARG A 227 -43.34 -2.85 22.95
C ARG A 227 -44.35 -1.92 23.61
N ALA A 228 -45.46 -1.65 22.95
CA ALA A 228 -46.54 -0.83 23.53
C ALA A 228 -47.25 -1.50 24.72
N ALA A 229 -47.46 -2.82 24.66
CA ALA A 229 -48.07 -3.59 25.71
C ALA A 229 -47.19 -3.70 26.99
N SER A 230 -45.87 -3.65 26.85
CA SER A 230 -44.94 -3.70 27.98
C SER A 230 -44.77 -2.38 28.74
N GLY A 231 -45.54 -1.35 28.42
CA GLY A 231 -45.54 -0.08 29.17
C GLY A 231 -44.24 0.72 29.13
N ALA A 232 -43.37 0.42 28.23
CA ALA A 232 -42.11 1.14 28.05
C ALA A 232 -42.38 2.44 27.27
N THR A 233 -42.92 3.43 27.92
CA THR A 233 -42.72 4.83 27.53
C THR A 233 -41.28 5.20 27.84
N ALA A 234 -40.37 4.68 27.03
CA ALA A 234 -39.02 5.25 26.97
C ALA A 234 -39.20 6.59 26.22
N VAL A 235 -38.99 7.66 26.94
CA VAL A 235 -38.57 8.93 26.37
C VAL A 235 -37.33 8.55 25.52
N ALA A 236 -37.51 8.45 24.23
CA ALA A 236 -36.44 8.23 23.29
C ALA A 236 -35.64 9.55 23.20
N GLU A 237 -34.67 9.70 24.07
CA GLU A 237 -33.47 10.40 23.68
C GLU A 237 -32.94 9.65 22.46
N PRO A 238 -32.69 10.30 21.32
CA PRO A 238 -32.13 9.62 20.18
C PRO A 238 -30.72 9.16 20.54
N LEU A 239 -30.58 7.92 21.01
CA LEU A 239 -29.33 7.19 20.91
C LEU A 239 -29.04 7.11 19.42
N ALA A 240 -28.25 8.08 18.96
CA ALA A 240 -27.52 7.96 17.74
C ALA A 240 -26.76 6.65 17.82
N VAL A 241 -27.25 5.62 17.13
CA VAL A 241 -26.47 4.48 16.75
C VAL A 241 -25.42 5.09 15.80
N SER A 242 -24.27 5.47 16.38
CA SER A 242 -23.08 5.75 15.60
C SER A 242 -22.78 4.47 14.84
N ALA A 243 -23.29 4.40 13.58
CA ALA A 243 -22.52 3.74 12.56
C ALA A 243 -21.10 4.27 12.74
N PRO A 244 -20.03 3.45 12.60
CA PRO A 244 -18.68 4.00 12.58
C PRO A 244 -18.68 5.03 11.44
N ALA A 245 -18.89 6.28 11.81
CA ALA A 245 -18.61 7.39 10.94
C ALA A 245 -17.12 7.24 10.67
N THR A 246 -16.78 6.83 9.45
CA THR A 246 -15.51 7.22 8.86
C THR A 246 -15.43 8.71 9.19
N ALA A 247 -14.60 9.05 10.17
CA ALA A 247 -14.43 10.43 10.60
C ALA A 247 -14.03 11.19 9.34
N ALA A 248 -14.97 11.93 8.78
CA ALA A 248 -14.66 12.84 7.68
C ALA A 248 -13.61 13.76 8.27
N ALA A 249 -12.39 13.69 7.71
CA ALA A 249 -11.30 14.53 8.15
C ALA A 249 -11.79 15.98 8.11
N SER A 250 -11.95 16.60 9.28
CA SER A 250 -12.36 18.00 9.37
C SER A 250 -11.14 18.81 8.95
N PHE A 251 -11.15 19.29 7.71
CA PHE A 251 -10.14 20.21 7.24
C PHE A 251 -10.30 21.54 8.00
N GLY A 252 -9.18 22.13 8.47
CA GLY A 252 -9.15 23.46 9.05
C GLY A 252 -9.57 24.55 8.04
N ALA A 253 -9.55 25.83 8.46
CA ALA A 253 -9.90 26.97 7.60
C ALA A 253 -9.12 27.01 6.28
N ASP A 254 -7.87 26.53 6.28
CA ASP A 254 -6.99 26.45 5.10
C ASP A 254 -7.32 25.29 4.17
N ARG A 255 -8.32 24.45 4.50
CA ARG A 255 -8.71 23.25 3.74
C ARG A 255 -7.55 22.26 3.54
N GLU A 256 -6.54 22.33 4.39
CA GLU A 256 -5.36 21.45 4.39
C GLU A 256 -5.29 20.67 5.71
N GLN A 257 -4.83 19.43 5.63
CA GLN A 257 -4.49 18.61 6.79
C GLN A 257 -3.02 18.22 6.71
N ARG A 258 -2.22 18.65 7.66
CA ARG A 258 -0.80 18.26 7.78
C ARG A 258 -0.71 17.02 8.65
N ILE A 259 -0.19 15.95 8.08
CA ILE A 259 -0.02 14.66 8.77
C ILE A 259 1.47 14.42 8.95
N PRO A 260 2.00 14.38 10.19
CA PRO A 260 3.42 14.12 10.42
C PRO A 260 3.78 12.70 9.97
N VAL A 261 4.96 12.57 9.34
CA VAL A 261 5.49 11.29 8.87
C VAL A 261 6.43 10.76 9.96
N LYS A 262 5.92 9.84 10.80
CA LYS A 262 6.66 9.25 11.93
C LYS A 262 6.47 7.73 11.96
N GLY A 263 7.37 7.01 12.67
CA GLY A 263 7.29 5.58 12.94
C GLY A 263 7.17 4.72 11.67
N VAL A 264 6.21 3.79 11.63
CA VAL A 264 6.01 2.86 10.51
C VAL A 264 5.87 3.59 9.16
N ARG A 265 5.19 4.75 9.12
CA ARG A 265 5.02 5.52 7.87
C ARG A 265 6.34 6.07 7.35
N LYS A 266 7.23 6.59 8.23
CA LYS A 266 8.57 7.06 7.88
C LYS A 266 9.39 5.91 7.29
N LEU A 267 9.48 4.79 8.01
CA LEU A 267 10.21 3.60 7.57
C LEU A 267 9.70 3.04 6.24
N THR A 268 8.37 3.00 6.05
CA THR A 268 7.78 2.57 4.77
C THR A 268 8.18 3.51 3.63
N ALA A 269 8.13 4.84 3.84
CA ALA A 269 8.51 5.81 2.82
C ALA A 269 9.99 5.66 2.41
N GLU A 270 10.89 5.50 3.36
CA GLU A 270 12.32 5.29 3.13
C GLU A 270 12.58 3.98 2.39
N ASN A 271 11.98 2.87 2.84
CA ASN A 271 12.14 1.57 2.21
C ASN A 271 11.60 1.57 0.77
N MET A 272 10.44 2.18 0.53
CA MET A 272 9.87 2.24 -0.82
C MET A 272 10.69 3.14 -1.76
N SER A 273 11.13 4.31 -1.28
CA SER A 273 12.01 5.20 -2.05
C SER A 273 13.33 4.49 -2.38
N ARG A 274 13.99 3.90 -1.37
CA ARG A 274 15.23 3.16 -1.57
C ARG A 274 15.06 2.03 -2.61
N SER A 275 14.05 1.20 -2.48
CA SER A 275 13.79 0.10 -3.41
C SER A 275 13.53 0.61 -4.82
N ALA A 276 12.63 1.60 -4.99
CA ALA A 276 12.24 2.12 -6.29
C ALA A 276 13.41 2.75 -7.07
N PHE A 277 14.36 3.36 -6.37
CA PHE A 277 15.49 4.07 -7.00
C PHE A 277 16.78 3.24 -7.07
N THR A 278 16.88 2.11 -6.37
CA THR A 278 18.08 1.25 -6.41
C THR A 278 17.89 -0.01 -7.24
N ALA A 279 16.68 -0.55 -7.30
CA ALA A 279 16.36 -1.73 -8.10
C ALA A 279 15.63 -1.31 -9.38
N PRO A 280 16.17 -1.52 -10.58
CA PRO A 280 15.46 -1.29 -11.84
C PRO A 280 14.26 -2.24 -11.96
N HIS A 281 13.05 -1.72 -11.68
CA HIS A 281 11.83 -2.52 -11.74
C HIS A 281 11.34 -2.72 -13.17
N VAL A 282 11.02 -3.96 -13.51
CA VAL A 282 10.22 -4.32 -14.68
C VAL A 282 9.00 -5.07 -14.20
N THR A 283 7.85 -4.87 -14.86
CA THR A 283 6.63 -5.61 -14.54
C THR A 283 6.09 -6.29 -15.78
N GLU A 284 5.80 -7.58 -15.67
CA GLU A 284 5.13 -8.38 -16.68
C GLU A 284 3.73 -8.76 -16.23
N PHE A 285 2.81 -8.89 -17.18
CA PHE A 285 1.41 -9.20 -16.89
C PHE A 285 0.97 -10.46 -17.63
N LEU A 286 0.19 -11.29 -16.94
CA LEU A 286 -0.41 -12.48 -17.50
C LEU A 286 -1.88 -12.60 -17.08
N THR A 287 -2.79 -12.60 -18.06
CA THR A 287 -4.20 -12.88 -17.81
C THR A 287 -4.47 -14.36 -18.02
N VAL A 288 -5.10 -15.00 -17.04
CA VAL A 288 -5.27 -16.48 -17.02
C VAL A 288 -6.70 -16.87 -16.64
N ASP A 289 -7.22 -17.90 -17.29
CA ASP A 289 -8.49 -18.55 -16.96
C ASP A 289 -8.29 -19.50 -15.78
N VAL A 290 -8.74 -19.11 -14.61
CA VAL A 290 -8.61 -19.85 -13.33
C VAL A 290 -9.86 -20.67 -12.97
N THR A 291 -10.76 -20.92 -13.92
CA THR A 291 -12.02 -21.63 -13.65
C THR A 291 -11.80 -23.02 -13.05
N ARG A 292 -10.75 -23.75 -13.48
CA ARG A 292 -10.43 -25.08 -12.92
C ARG A 292 -9.92 -24.95 -11.49
N ALA A 293 -9.06 -23.95 -11.22
CA ALA A 293 -8.57 -23.66 -9.89
C ALA A 293 -9.71 -23.33 -8.92
N MET A 294 -10.66 -22.48 -9.33
CA MET A 294 -11.84 -22.15 -8.51
C MET A 294 -12.68 -23.40 -8.21
N LYS A 295 -12.93 -24.26 -9.19
CA LYS A 295 -13.63 -25.53 -8.99
C LYS A 295 -12.85 -26.51 -8.09
N ALA A 296 -11.52 -26.54 -8.20
CA ALA A 296 -10.69 -27.36 -7.30
C ALA A 296 -10.80 -26.88 -5.85
N LEU A 297 -10.78 -25.56 -5.62
CA LEU A 297 -11.00 -24.98 -4.30
C LEU A 297 -12.38 -25.32 -3.73
N ASP A 298 -13.44 -25.27 -4.54
CA ASP A 298 -14.80 -25.63 -4.09
C ASP A 298 -14.90 -27.11 -3.70
N ARG A 299 -14.26 -28.00 -4.49
CA ARG A 299 -14.16 -29.42 -4.10
C ARG A 299 -13.37 -29.62 -2.80
N LEU A 300 -12.29 -28.85 -2.62
CA LEU A 300 -11.47 -28.91 -1.41
C LEU A 300 -12.25 -28.46 -0.17
N ARG A 301 -13.00 -27.36 -0.26
CA ARG A 301 -13.89 -26.86 0.81
C ARG A 301 -14.97 -27.87 1.21
N GLY A 302 -15.45 -28.68 0.26
CA GLY A 302 -16.44 -29.74 0.52
C GLY A 302 -15.89 -30.95 1.27
N ARG A 303 -14.57 -31.12 1.38
CA ARG A 303 -13.95 -32.26 2.08
C ARG A 303 -13.99 -32.07 3.58
N ARG A 304 -14.23 -33.19 4.32
CA ARG A 304 -14.34 -33.15 5.78
C ARG A 304 -13.07 -32.64 6.46
N GLU A 305 -11.92 -33.01 5.94
CA GLU A 305 -10.59 -32.64 6.46
C GLU A 305 -10.28 -31.14 6.31
N TRP A 306 -11.07 -30.39 5.53
CA TRP A 306 -10.83 -28.99 5.22
C TRP A 306 -11.88 -28.03 5.80
N ARG A 307 -12.80 -28.56 6.66
CA ARG A 307 -13.90 -27.75 7.22
C ARG A 307 -13.41 -26.58 8.09
N ASP A 308 -12.32 -26.83 8.83
CA ASP A 308 -11.76 -25.88 9.80
C ASP A 308 -10.65 -25.01 9.18
N VAL A 309 -10.38 -25.17 7.87
CA VAL A 309 -9.30 -24.48 7.17
C VAL A 309 -9.86 -23.42 6.24
N ARG A 310 -9.30 -22.22 6.28
CA ARG A 310 -9.67 -21.14 5.36
C ARG A 310 -9.06 -21.36 3.97
N VAL A 311 -9.83 -21.96 3.08
CA VAL A 311 -9.42 -22.19 1.68
C VAL A 311 -9.78 -20.96 0.83
N SER A 312 -8.78 -20.26 0.31
CA SER A 312 -8.94 -19.07 -0.54
C SER A 312 -8.19 -19.22 -1.87
N PRO A 313 -8.51 -18.43 -2.91
CA PRO A 313 -7.74 -18.44 -4.16
C PRO A 313 -6.26 -18.11 -3.95
N LEU A 314 -5.94 -17.22 -2.98
CA LEU A 314 -4.57 -16.85 -2.63
C LEU A 314 -3.73 -18.07 -2.19
N LEU A 315 -4.34 -19.09 -1.57
CA LEU A 315 -3.65 -20.33 -1.21
C LEU A 315 -3.08 -21.05 -2.43
N LEU A 316 -3.84 -21.12 -3.54
CA LEU A 316 -3.35 -21.74 -4.77
C LEU A 316 -2.28 -20.87 -5.44
N VAL A 317 -2.42 -19.54 -5.39
CA VAL A 317 -1.39 -18.61 -5.88
C VAL A 317 -0.09 -18.80 -5.10
N ALA A 318 -0.16 -18.86 -3.77
CA ALA A 318 1.01 -19.12 -2.91
C ALA A 318 1.67 -20.47 -3.26
N LYS A 319 0.88 -21.54 -3.41
CA LYS A 319 1.43 -22.86 -3.80
C LYS A 319 2.04 -22.83 -5.20
N ALA A 320 1.43 -22.13 -6.16
CA ALA A 320 1.96 -21.96 -7.51
C ALA A 320 3.34 -21.27 -7.49
N VAL A 321 3.45 -20.17 -6.74
CA VAL A 321 4.71 -19.42 -6.55
C VAL A 321 5.80 -20.32 -5.95
N LEU A 322 5.49 -21.05 -4.88
CA LEU A 322 6.43 -21.94 -4.22
C LEU A 322 6.94 -23.07 -5.13
N LEU A 323 6.07 -23.60 -6.00
CA LEU A 323 6.46 -24.61 -6.99
C LEU A 323 7.24 -24.00 -8.15
N ALA A 324 6.88 -22.80 -8.59
CA ALA A 324 7.59 -22.09 -9.65
C ALA A 324 9.01 -21.69 -9.20
N VAL A 325 9.20 -21.30 -7.93
CA VAL A 325 10.55 -21.02 -7.37
C VAL A 325 11.46 -22.25 -7.43
N LYS A 326 10.96 -23.45 -7.17
CA LYS A 326 11.76 -24.67 -7.30
C LYS A 326 12.26 -24.90 -8.73
N ARG A 327 11.50 -24.47 -9.74
CA ARG A 327 11.87 -24.57 -11.16
C ARG A 327 12.76 -23.41 -11.61
N HIS A 328 12.63 -22.25 -10.97
CA HIS A 328 13.33 -21.01 -11.30
C HIS A 328 13.97 -20.40 -10.03
N PRO A 329 14.97 -21.04 -9.42
CA PRO A 329 15.50 -20.63 -8.11
C PRO A 329 16.09 -19.21 -8.10
N MET A 330 16.61 -18.72 -9.23
CA MET A 330 17.14 -17.36 -9.36
C MET A 330 16.08 -16.27 -9.01
N VAL A 331 14.79 -16.57 -9.13
CA VAL A 331 13.72 -15.62 -8.76
C VAL A 331 13.62 -15.43 -7.24
N ASN A 332 14.20 -16.32 -6.45
CA ASN A 332 14.23 -16.24 -4.98
C ASN A 332 15.62 -15.86 -4.48
N SER A 333 16.08 -14.67 -4.84
CA SER A 333 17.42 -14.21 -4.58
C SER A 333 17.48 -12.77 -4.05
N THR A 334 18.66 -12.30 -3.72
CA THR A 334 18.93 -10.94 -3.25
C THR A 334 20.15 -10.38 -3.96
N TRP A 335 20.09 -9.13 -4.39
CA TRP A 335 21.24 -8.38 -4.86
C TRP A 335 22.07 -7.90 -3.68
N ALA A 336 23.31 -8.38 -3.56
CA ALA A 336 24.24 -8.06 -2.46
C ALA A 336 25.44 -7.22 -2.92
N GLY A 337 25.27 -6.38 -3.94
CA GLY A 337 26.34 -5.54 -4.50
C GLY A 337 27.14 -6.30 -5.53
N ASP A 338 28.18 -7.02 -5.11
CA ASP A 338 29.08 -7.73 -6.00
C ASP A 338 28.66 -9.17 -6.28
N GLU A 339 27.59 -9.65 -5.63
CA GLU A 339 27.09 -11.01 -5.78
C GLU A 339 25.57 -11.09 -5.76
N ILE A 340 25.00 -12.16 -6.31
CA ILE A 340 23.59 -12.52 -6.20
C ILE A 340 23.49 -13.71 -5.25
N VAL A 341 22.79 -13.52 -4.14
CA VAL A 341 22.56 -14.57 -3.16
C VAL A 341 21.26 -15.31 -3.45
N VAL A 342 21.36 -16.51 -4.04
CA VAL A 342 20.20 -17.39 -4.30
C VAL A 342 19.88 -18.17 -3.03
N LYS A 343 18.60 -18.19 -2.63
CA LYS A 343 18.15 -18.81 -1.39
C LYS A 343 17.38 -20.10 -1.67
N ASP A 344 17.73 -21.18 -0.99
CA ASP A 344 17.05 -22.48 -1.10
C ASP A 344 15.75 -22.52 -0.26
N TYR A 345 15.61 -21.63 0.71
CA TYR A 345 14.39 -21.46 1.50
C TYR A 345 13.55 -20.31 0.94
N VAL A 346 12.22 -20.41 1.07
CA VAL A 346 11.29 -19.34 0.68
C VAL A 346 10.57 -18.81 1.91
N ASN A 347 10.93 -17.59 2.32
CA ASN A 347 10.16 -16.84 3.31
C ASN A 347 9.11 -16.02 2.56
N LEU A 348 7.89 -16.55 2.46
CA LEU A 348 6.86 -16.01 1.61
C LEU A 348 6.14 -14.83 2.29
N GLY A 349 6.40 -13.61 1.79
CA GLY A 349 5.73 -12.40 2.21
C GLY A 349 4.28 -12.33 1.72
N ILE A 350 3.38 -11.93 2.60
CA ILE A 350 1.97 -11.66 2.26
C ILE A 350 1.65 -10.23 2.66
N ALA A 351 1.41 -9.37 1.67
CA ALA A 351 1.02 -7.99 1.92
C ALA A 351 -0.34 -7.91 2.63
N ALA A 352 -0.39 -7.30 3.78
CA ALA A 352 -1.58 -7.16 4.62
C ALA A 352 -1.87 -5.69 4.92
N ALA A 353 -3.09 -5.24 4.57
CA ALA A 353 -3.58 -3.93 4.97
C ALA A 353 -4.06 -3.96 6.43
N THR A 354 -3.54 -3.06 7.26
CA THR A 354 -3.92 -2.89 8.65
C THR A 354 -4.34 -1.44 8.93
N GLU A 355 -4.93 -1.17 10.07
CA GLU A 355 -5.28 0.18 10.49
C GLU A 355 -4.05 1.10 10.63
N ARG A 356 -2.88 0.53 10.91
CA ARG A 356 -1.60 1.25 11.03
C ARG A 356 -0.88 1.44 9.68
N GLY A 357 -1.41 0.87 8.59
CA GLY A 357 -0.82 0.90 7.25
C GLY A 357 -0.58 -0.48 6.66
N LEU A 358 0.14 -0.53 5.55
CA LEU A 358 0.51 -1.76 4.87
C LEU A 358 1.74 -2.39 5.55
N ILE A 359 1.63 -3.66 5.94
CA ILE A 359 2.74 -4.46 6.45
C ILE A 359 2.90 -5.73 5.60
N VAL A 360 4.12 -6.29 5.59
CA VAL A 360 4.43 -7.49 4.81
C VAL A 360 5.07 -8.55 5.73
N PRO A 361 4.27 -9.21 6.59
CA PRO A 361 4.76 -10.36 7.32
C PRO A 361 5.03 -11.54 6.38
N ASN A 362 5.91 -12.48 6.78
CA ASN A 362 6.26 -13.62 5.95
C ASN A 362 6.16 -14.95 6.69
N ILE A 363 5.82 -16.00 5.92
CA ILE A 363 5.80 -17.39 6.37
C ILE A 363 7.19 -17.96 6.12
N LYS A 364 7.88 -18.31 7.18
CA LYS A 364 9.25 -18.85 7.10
C LYS A 364 9.25 -20.23 6.45
N ASP A 365 10.22 -20.44 5.54
CA ASP A 365 10.44 -21.70 4.84
C ASP A 365 9.15 -22.34 4.27
N ALA A 366 8.29 -21.51 3.69
CA ALA A 366 6.96 -21.89 3.18
C ALA A 366 7.03 -23.01 2.12
N GLY A 367 8.20 -23.14 1.45
CA GLY A 367 8.42 -24.16 0.43
C GLY A 367 8.32 -25.61 0.93
N ARG A 368 8.50 -25.84 2.23
CA ARG A 368 8.41 -27.17 2.87
C ARG A 368 6.99 -27.54 3.32
N LEU A 369 6.10 -26.56 3.41
CA LEU A 369 4.77 -26.77 3.94
C LEU A 369 3.88 -27.53 2.94
N SER A 370 3.11 -28.49 3.48
CA SER A 370 1.99 -29.07 2.77
C SER A 370 0.94 -27.99 2.46
N LEU A 371 0.00 -28.25 1.57
CA LEU A 371 -1.04 -27.29 1.21
C LEU A 371 -1.91 -26.90 2.43
N ARG A 372 -2.14 -27.84 3.36
CA ARG A 372 -2.91 -27.61 4.58
C ARG A 372 -2.13 -26.71 5.56
N GLU A 373 -0.89 -27.07 5.86
CA GLU A 373 -0.03 -26.28 6.75
C GLU A 373 0.16 -24.85 6.21
N LEU A 374 0.29 -24.70 4.89
CA LEU A 374 0.37 -23.38 4.26
C LEU A 374 -0.93 -22.59 4.47
N ALA A 375 -2.10 -23.24 4.36
CA ALA A 375 -3.39 -22.56 4.58
C ALA A 375 -3.58 -22.12 6.03
N ASP A 376 -3.17 -22.97 6.99
CA ASP A 376 -3.18 -22.66 8.42
C ASP A 376 -2.21 -21.49 8.71
N ALA A 377 -0.96 -21.55 8.25
CA ALA A 377 0.04 -20.50 8.41
C ALA A 377 -0.40 -19.15 7.80
N MET A 378 -1.03 -19.18 6.62
CA MET A 378 -1.58 -17.95 6.00
C MET A 378 -2.74 -17.37 6.82
N THR A 379 -3.55 -18.21 7.42
CA THR A 379 -4.68 -17.76 8.27
C THR A 379 -4.16 -17.11 9.54
N ASP A 380 -3.20 -17.73 10.21
CA ASP A 380 -2.57 -17.21 11.43
C ASP A 380 -1.84 -15.91 11.18
N LEU A 381 -1.08 -15.81 10.07
CA LEU A 381 -0.40 -14.60 9.65
C LEU A 381 -1.39 -13.44 9.46
N VAL A 382 -2.50 -13.67 8.74
CA VAL A 382 -3.51 -12.63 8.48
C VAL A 382 -4.24 -12.22 9.77
N GLN A 383 -4.52 -13.15 10.67
CA GLN A 383 -5.15 -12.85 11.96
C GLN A 383 -4.20 -12.03 12.85
N THR A 384 -2.95 -12.43 12.95
CA THR A 384 -1.90 -11.72 13.71
C THR A 384 -1.72 -10.29 13.17
N ALA A 385 -1.68 -10.14 11.84
CA ALA A 385 -1.59 -8.83 11.20
C ALA A 385 -2.79 -7.92 11.53
N LYS A 386 -4.01 -8.44 11.44
CA LYS A 386 -5.23 -7.66 11.74
C LYS A 386 -5.33 -7.24 13.21
N THR A 387 -4.83 -8.05 14.14
CA THR A 387 -4.80 -7.71 15.57
C THR A 387 -3.66 -6.77 15.94
N GLY A 388 -2.80 -6.38 15.00
CA GLY A 388 -1.65 -5.50 15.23
C GLY A 388 -0.54 -6.12 16.06
N LYS A 389 -0.50 -7.45 16.18
CA LYS A 389 0.46 -8.22 17.00
C LYS A 389 1.63 -8.80 16.20
N THR A 390 1.78 -8.41 14.94
CA THR A 390 2.91 -8.86 14.10
C THR A 390 4.22 -8.35 14.68
N SER A 391 5.14 -9.25 14.98
CA SER A 391 6.45 -8.89 15.52
C SER A 391 7.40 -8.40 14.39
N PRO A 392 8.45 -7.63 14.72
CA PRO A 392 9.49 -7.28 13.76
C PRO A 392 10.18 -8.50 13.12
N ALA A 393 10.35 -9.59 13.88
CA ALA A 393 10.91 -10.85 13.39
C ALA A 393 10.04 -11.49 12.29
N ASP A 394 8.70 -11.38 12.41
CA ASP A 394 7.77 -11.89 11.39
C ASP A 394 7.79 -11.07 10.10
N MET A 395 8.22 -9.81 10.16
CA MET A 395 8.33 -8.91 9.01
C MET A 395 9.71 -8.91 8.36
N SER A 396 10.73 -9.45 9.04
CA SER A 396 12.10 -9.48 8.55
C SER A 396 12.40 -10.71 7.71
N GLY A 397 13.40 -10.61 6.81
CA GLY A 397 13.94 -11.74 6.06
C GLY A 397 12.99 -12.36 5.06
N GLY A 398 12.01 -11.62 4.53
CA GLY A 398 11.22 -12.02 3.38
C GLY A 398 12.09 -12.25 2.16
N THR A 399 11.69 -13.16 1.27
CA THR A 399 12.49 -13.48 0.08
C THR A 399 11.71 -13.29 -1.22
N LEU A 400 10.39 -13.43 -1.18
CA LEU A 400 9.46 -13.18 -2.26
C LEU A 400 8.09 -12.85 -1.69
N THR A 401 7.43 -11.82 -2.21
CA THR A 401 6.15 -11.33 -1.68
C THR A 401 5.00 -11.53 -2.66
N ILE A 402 3.80 -11.80 -2.12
CA ILE A 402 2.53 -11.75 -2.86
C ILE A 402 1.67 -10.62 -2.29
N THR A 403 1.18 -9.74 -3.17
CA THR A 403 0.18 -8.73 -2.84
C THR A 403 -1.15 -9.04 -3.51
N ASN A 404 -2.23 -9.13 -2.73
CA ASN A 404 -3.57 -9.41 -3.24
C ASN A 404 -4.36 -8.09 -3.38
N VAL A 405 -4.34 -7.50 -4.56
CA VAL A 405 -5.10 -6.28 -4.89
C VAL A 405 -6.54 -6.60 -5.34
N GLY A 406 -6.79 -7.86 -5.67
CA GLY A 406 -8.10 -8.34 -6.10
C GLY A 406 -9.20 -8.20 -5.04
N VAL A 407 -8.85 -8.19 -3.75
CA VAL A 407 -9.80 -7.94 -2.65
C VAL A 407 -10.41 -6.55 -2.70
N PHE A 408 -9.77 -5.59 -3.37
CA PHE A 408 -10.25 -4.24 -3.59
C PHE A 408 -10.95 -4.07 -4.95
N GLY A 409 -11.14 -5.16 -5.70
CA GLY A 409 -11.73 -5.14 -7.03
C GLY A 409 -10.80 -4.61 -8.13
N VAL A 410 -9.49 -4.59 -7.91
CA VAL A 410 -8.47 -4.15 -8.87
C VAL A 410 -7.98 -5.34 -9.69
N ASP A 411 -7.86 -5.16 -11.00
CA ASP A 411 -7.51 -6.27 -11.92
C ASP A 411 -6.05 -6.67 -11.83
N THR A 412 -5.13 -5.73 -11.59
CA THR A 412 -3.70 -5.97 -11.38
C THR A 412 -3.01 -4.67 -10.93
N GLY A 413 -1.69 -4.70 -10.73
CA GLY A 413 -0.88 -3.54 -10.36
C GLY A 413 0.59 -3.77 -10.66
N THR A 414 1.39 -2.70 -10.52
CA THR A 414 2.86 -2.72 -10.61
C THR A 414 3.45 -2.48 -9.21
N PRO A 415 3.51 -3.51 -8.36
CA PRO A 415 3.98 -3.34 -6.99
C PRO A 415 5.49 -3.04 -6.96
N ILE A 416 5.90 -2.22 -5.97
CA ILE A 416 7.31 -1.97 -5.68
C ILE A 416 7.84 -3.11 -4.83
N LEU A 417 9.06 -3.56 -5.09
CA LEU A 417 9.73 -4.64 -4.37
C LEU A 417 9.97 -4.25 -2.90
N PRO A 418 9.69 -5.13 -1.95
CA PRO A 418 10.25 -4.99 -0.61
C PRO A 418 11.78 -4.99 -0.66
N PRO A 419 12.49 -4.21 0.19
CA PRO A 419 13.94 -4.18 0.19
C PRO A 419 14.56 -5.57 0.39
N GLY A 420 15.50 -5.94 -0.48
CA GLY A 420 16.19 -7.24 -0.43
C GLY A 420 15.46 -8.41 -1.07
N GLU A 421 14.29 -8.19 -1.68
CA GLU A 421 13.59 -9.17 -2.49
C GLU A 421 13.81 -8.91 -3.98
N SER A 422 13.86 -9.97 -4.78
CA SER A 422 14.05 -9.88 -6.23
C SER A 422 12.75 -9.88 -7.02
N ALA A 423 11.63 -10.34 -6.43
CA ALA A 423 10.34 -10.42 -7.10
C ALA A 423 9.15 -10.21 -6.16
N ILE A 424 8.08 -9.60 -6.67
CA ILE A 424 6.78 -9.47 -6.01
C ILE A 424 5.67 -9.75 -7.01
N LEU A 425 4.70 -10.58 -6.61
CA LEU A 425 3.55 -10.95 -7.43
C LEU A 425 2.30 -10.21 -6.98
N ALA A 426 1.68 -9.44 -7.88
CA ALA A 426 0.34 -8.90 -7.69
C ALA A 426 -0.71 -9.90 -8.20
N PHE A 427 -1.64 -10.27 -7.31
CA PHE A 427 -2.79 -11.10 -7.64
C PHE A 427 -4.04 -10.23 -7.76
N GLY A 428 -4.61 -10.19 -8.96
CA GLY A 428 -5.77 -9.38 -9.29
C GLY A 428 -7.11 -10.00 -8.91
N ALA A 429 -8.17 -9.25 -9.16
CA ALA A 429 -9.54 -9.72 -8.93
C ALA A 429 -9.87 -10.92 -9.82
N VAL A 430 -10.49 -11.94 -9.24
CA VAL A 430 -11.07 -13.05 -10.01
C VAL A 430 -12.48 -12.64 -10.43
N ARG A 431 -12.70 -12.53 -11.73
CA ARG A 431 -13.99 -12.09 -12.30
C ARG A 431 -14.51 -13.06 -13.34
N GLU A 432 -15.81 -13.13 -13.48
CA GLU A 432 -16.43 -13.81 -14.61
C GLU A 432 -16.33 -12.95 -15.86
N MET A 433 -15.63 -13.45 -16.89
CA MET A 433 -15.38 -12.75 -18.14
C MET A 433 -15.66 -13.64 -19.34
N PRO A 434 -16.06 -13.07 -20.51
CA PRO A 434 -16.15 -13.81 -21.76
C PRO A 434 -14.75 -14.29 -22.18
N TRP A 435 -14.59 -15.58 -22.37
CA TRP A 435 -13.31 -16.21 -22.70
C TRP A 435 -13.47 -17.26 -23.78
N VAL A 436 -12.51 -17.35 -24.71
CA VAL A 436 -12.54 -18.41 -25.72
C VAL A 436 -12.08 -19.72 -25.11
N HIS A 437 -13.01 -20.65 -24.95
CA HIS A 437 -12.72 -22.00 -24.43
C HIS A 437 -13.27 -23.05 -25.39
N LYS A 438 -12.37 -23.93 -25.90
CA LYS A 438 -12.72 -25.00 -26.88
C LYS A 438 -13.43 -24.43 -28.11
N GLY A 439 -12.92 -23.33 -28.66
CA GLY A 439 -13.44 -22.66 -29.86
C GLY A 439 -14.77 -21.91 -29.70
N LYS A 440 -15.26 -21.75 -28.46
CA LYS A 440 -16.51 -21.03 -28.16
C LYS A 440 -16.28 -20.00 -27.08
N VAL A 441 -16.94 -18.84 -27.16
CA VAL A 441 -16.96 -17.85 -26.09
C VAL A 441 -17.85 -18.38 -24.96
N LYS A 442 -17.30 -18.43 -23.76
CA LYS A 442 -17.98 -18.89 -22.55
C LYS A 442 -17.63 -17.98 -21.37
N PRO A 443 -18.53 -17.81 -20.38
CA PRO A 443 -18.17 -17.19 -19.12
C PRO A 443 -17.15 -18.07 -18.39
N ARG A 444 -16.02 -17.44 -17.98
CA ARG A 444 -14.93 -18.09 -17.25
C ARG A 444 -14.45 -17.21 -16.12
N GLN A 445 -13.97 -17.82 -15.05
CA GLN A 445 -13.29 -17.09 -13.98
C GLN A 445 -11.89 -16.74 -14.45
N VAL A 446 -11.62 -15.44 -14.57
CA VAL A 446 -10.36 -14.91 -15.12
C VAL A 446 -9.74 -13.96 -14.11
N THR A 447 -8.42 -14.00 -14.00
CA THR A 447 -7.63 -13.06 -13.21
C THR A 447 -6.42 -12.59 -14.00
N THR A 448 -5.86 -11.44 -13.62
CA THR A 448 -4.60 -10.97 -14.15
C THR A 448 -3.55 -10.96 -13.04
N LEU A 449 -2.40 -11.55 -13.32
CA LEU A 449 -1.21 -11.54 -12.48
C LEU A 449 -0.29 -10.43 -12.97
N GLY A 450 0.36 -9.72 -12.05
CA GLY A 450 1.44 -8.78 -12.36
C GLY A 450 2.69 -9.17 -11.56
N LEU A 451 3.79 -9.46 -12.25
CA LEU A 451 5.06 -9.81 -11.63
C LEU A 451 6.03 -8.63 -11.78
N SER A 452 6.35 -7.94 -10.69
CA SER A 452 7.46 -6.97 -10.68
C SER A 452 8.73 -7.63 -10.17
N PHE A 453 9.86 -7.32 -10.79
CA PHE A 453 11.15 -7.91 -10.43
C PHE A 453 12.32 -6.95 -10.63
N ASP A 454 13.43 -7.23 -9.95
CA ASP A 454 14.70 -6.52 -10.11
C ASP A 454 15.41 -6.99 -11.37
N HIS A 455 15.48 -6.11 -12.39
CA HIS A 455 16.04 -6.47 -13.69
C HIS A 455 17.56 -6.66 -13.70
N ARG A 456 18.24 -6.40 -12.59
CA ARG A 456 19.65 -6.77 -12.41
C ARG A 456 19.85 -8.27 -12.18
N ILE A 457 18.80 -8.94 -11.68
CA ILE A 457 18.81 -10.37 -11.31
C ILE A 457 17.97 -11.18 -12.30
N ILE A 458 16.80 -10.69 -12.65
CA ILE A 458 15.79 -11.39 -13.44
C ILE A 458 15.63 -10.66 -14.77
N ASP A 459 15.93 -11.36 -15.86
CA ASP A 459 15.67 -10.86 -17.20
C ASP A 459 14.24 -11.19 -17.67
N GLY A 460 13.85 -10.66 -18.81
CA GLY A 460 12.52 -10.88 -19.37
C GLY A 460 12.22 -12.35 -19.69
N GLU A 461 13.22 -13.16 -20.02
CA GLU A 461 13.04 -14.59 -20.28
C GLU A 461 12.72 -15.34 -18.99
N LEU A 462 13.49 -15.10 -17.93
CA LEU A 462 13.29 -15.74 -16.63
C LEU A 462 11.99 -15.30 -15.99
N GLY A 463 11.69 -13.98 -16.00
CA GLY A 463 10.43 -13.42 -15.47
C GLY A 463 9.22 -14.02 -16.18
N SER A 464 9.23 -14.05 -17.52
CA SER A 464 8.16 -14.63 -18.34
C SER A 464 7.96 -16.13 -18.09
N LYS A 465 9.04 -16.91 -17.97
CA LYS A 465 8.96 -18.34 -17.67
C LYS A 465 8.36 -18.59 -16.29
N PHE A 466 8.80 -17.84 -15.29
CA PHE A 466 8.29 -17.93 -13.92
C PHE A 466 6.80 -17.56 -13.85
N LEU A 467 6.41 -16.46 -14.46
CA LEU A 467 5.01 -16.00 -14.48
C LEU A 467 4.11 -16.96 -15.26
N ARG A 468 4.59 -17.50 -16.40
CA ARG A 468 3.90 -18.52 -17.17
C ARG A 468 3.64 -19.77 -16.35
N ASP A 469 4.64 -20.29 -15.62
CA ASP A 469 4.49 -21.51 -14.82
C ASP A 469 3.45 -21.30 -13.71
N ILE A 470 3.42 -20.12 -13.05
CA ILE A 470 2.35 -19.76 -12.12
C ILE A 470 0.98 -19.78 -12.82
N GLY A 471 0.88 -19.20 -14.02
CA GLY A 471 -0.35 -19.17 -14.80
C GLY A 471 -0.82 -20.58 -15.22
N GLU A 472 0.09 -21.44 -15.66
CA GLU A 472 -0.19 -22.84 -16.02
C GLU A 472 -0.72 -23.63 -14.82
N PHE A 473 -0.10 -23.46 -13.63
CA PHE A 473 -0.62 -24.04 -12.40
C PHE A 473 -2.04 -23.59 -12.09
N LEU A 474 -2.31 -22.29 -12.19
CA LEU A 474 -3.64 -21.75 -11.89
C LEU A 474 -4.68 -22.12 -12.95
N ALA A 475 -4.27 -22.33 -14.19
CA ALA A 475 -5.17 -22.82 -15.25
C ALA A 475 -5.60 -24.27 -15.03
N ASP A 476 -4.71 -25.14 -14.51
CA ASP A 476 -4.99 -26.56 -14.19
C ASP A 476 -4.15 -27.08 -13.02
N PRO A 477 -4.52 -26.74 -11.77
CA PRO A 477 -3.69 -27.10 -10.61
C PRO A 477 -3.53 -28.61 -10.40
N GLU A 478 -4.52 -29.41 -10.81
CA GLU A 478 -4.45 -30.88 -10.65
C GLU A 478 -3.41 -31.48 -11.62
N ALA A 479 -3.42 -31.07 -12.88
CA ALA A 479 -2.45 -31.54 -13.85
C ALA A 479 -1.02 -31.03 -13.50
N ALA A 480 -0.89 -29.78 -13.07
CA ALA A 480 0.40 -29.21 -12.69
C ALA A 480 1.01 -29.91 -11.47
N LEU A 481 0.21 -30.22 -10.44
CA LEU A 481 0.68 -30.99 -9.27
C LEU A 481 1.20 -32.37 -9.68
N LEU A 482 0.49 -33.08 -10.56
CA LEU A 482 0.92 -34.41 -11.03
C LEU A 482 2.20 -34.34 -11.90
N ALA A 483 2.44 -33.22 -12.59
CA ALA A 483 3.59 -33.06 -13.47
C ALA A 483 4.83 -32.51 -12.75
N TRP A 484 4.67 -31.78 -11.64
CA TRP A 484 5.74 -31.01 -10.98
C TRP A 484 6.12 -31.51 -9.61
N THR A 485 5.40 -32.50 -9.06
CA THR A 485 5.68 -33.18 -7.79
C THR A 485 5.92 -34.67 -8.03
#